data_536efdecd66248f6b1044a3e5ca1e27f
#
_entry.id   536efdecd66248f6b1044a3e5ca1e27f
#
_cell.length_a   1.000
_cell.length_b   1.000
_cell.length_c   1.000
_cell.angle_alpha   90.00
_cell.angle_beta   90.00
_cell.angle_gamma   90.00
#
_symmetry.space_group_name_H-M   'P 1'
#
loop_
_entity.id
_entity.type
_entity.pdbx_description
1 polymer ?
#
loop_
_entity_poly.entity_id
_entity_poly.type
_entity_poly.pdbx_seq_one_letter_code
_entity_poly.pdbx_strand_id
1 'polypeptide(L)'
;NTQALSTVQNLGPFDVILLDSTLGFISDIQQFLIQLSPLCHQDTRLVITSHSYLWEPLFALGTLLRLRLSAPPITWLRLSDIENLLKLGGFEPVKQESRLISPYRFLGIGSLFNRFIATLPFIQKAGFRQYLVARPISITENTHTLSASVVIPCRNEKGNVEAAVKRLPIFCQDLEIIFVEGHSEDSTWDEILRVQKLYVDRKISALKQPGTGKGDAVRAGFEAANGDVLLILDADLTVPPEDIPKFYDAIASGQGEFINGSRMIYDMDEGAMRFLNRI
;
A
#
# COMPACT_ATOMS: atom_id res chain seq x y z
N ASN A 1 1.26 -18.18 0.87
CA ASN A 1 0.59 -18.22 -0.45
C ASN A 1 1.53 -17.95 -1.64
N THR A 2 2.75 -17.49 -1.42
CA THR A 2 3.81 -17.37 -2.43
C THR A 2 4.16 -18.74 -3.06
N GLN A 3 4.02 -19.82 -2.31
CA GLN A 3 4.22 -21.19 -2.80
C GLN A 3 3.19 -21.62 -3.86
N ALA A 4 1.96 -21.11 -3.80
CA ALA A 4 0.94 -21.43 -4.80
C ALA A 4 1.24 -20.77 -6.15
N LEU A 5 1.76 -19.56 -6.16
CA LEU A 5 2.13 -18.85 -7.39
C LEU A 5 3.31 -19.53 -8.10
N SER A 6 4.32 -19.97 -7.36
CA SER A 6 5.48 -20.67 -7.96
C SER A 6 5.09 -21.97 -8.67
N THR A 7 4.06 -22.65 -8.17
CA THR A 7 3.53 -23.88 -8.81
C THR A 7 2.83 -23.57 -10.13
N VAL A 8 2.22 -22.38 -10.25
CA VAL A 8 1.43 -21.98 -11.42
C VAL A 8 2.29 -21.25 -12.46
N GLN A 9 3.45 -20.73 -12.08
CA GLN A 9 4.37 -19.98 -12.98
C GLN A 9 4.75 -20.76 -14.25
N ASN A 10 4.83 -22.08 -14.16
CA ASN A 10 5.17 -22.95 -15.29
C ASN A 10 3.99 -23.27 -16.21
N LEU A 11 2.77 -22.84 -15.86
CA LEU A 11 1.54 -23.13 -16.60
C LEU A 11 1.05 -21.95 -17.45
N GLY A 12 1.59 -20.75 -17.24
CA GLY A 12 1.18 -19.55 -17.97
C GLY A 12 1.87 -19.38 -19.33
N PRO A 13 1.58 -18.29 -20.06
CA PRO A 13 0.63 -17.23 -19.69
C PRO A 13 -0.85 -17.62 -19.86
N PHE A 14 -1.74 -16.92 -19.15
CA PHE A 14 -3.17 -17.18 -19.11
C PHE A 14 -3.97 -16.07 -19.80
N ASP A 15 -5.07 -16.42 -20.47
CA ASP A 15 -6.01 -15.45 -21.05
C ASP A 15 -6.83 -14.72 -19.98
N VAL A 16 -7.21 -15.45 -18.92
CA VAL A 16 -8.01 -14.91 -17.81
C VAL A 16 -7.47 -15.39 -16.47
N ILE A 17 -7.28 -14.44 -15.56
CA ILE A 17 -6.96 -14.70 -14.15
C ILE A 17 -8.11 -14.18 -13.30
N LEU A 18 -8.72 -15.03 -12.48
CA LEU A 18 -9.83 -14.68 -11.59
C LEU A 18 -9.37 -14.63 -10.13
N LEU A 19 -9.54 -13.48 -9.50
CA LEU A 19 -9.32 -13.24 -8.07
C LEU A 19 -10.67 -13.03 -7.37
N ASP A 20 -11.31 -14.12 -6.96
CA ASP A 20 -12.63 -14.04 -6.30
C ASP A 20 -12.48 -13.80 -4.80
N SER A 21 -12.78 -12.57 -4.35
CA SER A 21 -12.71 -12.15 -2.95
C SER A 21 -11.35 -12.43 -2.28
N THR A 22 -10.27 -12.47 -3.07
CA THR A 22 -8.95 -12.92 -2.64
C THR A 22 -8.13 -11.79 -2.03
N LEU A 23 -8.25 -10.57 -2.57
CA LEU A 23 -7.37 -9.44 -2.21
C LEU A 23 -7.42 -9.09 -0.73
N GLY A 24 -8.60 -9.18 -0.09
CA GLY A 24 -8.74 -8.88 1.34
C GLY A 24 -7.99 -9.82 2.29
N PHE A 25 -7.45 -10.93 1.81
CA PHE A 25 -6.67 -11.91 2.57
C PHE A 25 -5.16 -11.84 2.29
N ILE A 26 -4.74 -10.91 1.44
CA ILE A 26 -3.33 -10.76 1.02
C ILE A 26 -2.72 -9.61 1.79
N SER A 27 -1.65 -9.88 2.53
CA SER A 27 -0.92 -8.87 3.32
C SER A 27 -0.20 -7.85 2.46
N ASP A 28 0.37 -8.25 1.32
CA ASP A 28 1.03 -7.37 0.36
C ASP A 28 0.43 -7.55 -1.04
N ILE A 29 -0.63 -6.79 -1.29
CA ILE A 29 -1.41 -6.86 -2.53
C ILE A 29 -0.58 -6.37 -3.72
N GLN A 30 0.22 -5.30 -3.55
CA GLN A 30 1.05 -4.76 -4.62
C GLN A 30 2.08 -5.80 -5.09
N GLN A 31 2.83 -6.39 -4.15
CA GLN A 31 3.80 -7.42 -4.48
C GLN A 31 3.15 -8.66 -5.10
N PHE A 32 1.95 -9.03 -4.64
CA PHE A 32 1.18 -10.12 -5.23
C PHE A 32 0.81 -9.82 -6.69
N LEU A 33 0.35 -8.61 -7.00
CA LEU A 33 0.00 -8.19 -8.37
C LEU A 33 1.25 -8.16 -9.27
N ILE A 34 2.38 -7.66 -8.79
CA ILE A 34 3.66 -7.70 -9.53
C ILE A 34 4.03 -9.16 -9.85
N GLN A 35 3.86 -10.09 -8.91
CA GLN A 35 4.14 -11.52 -9.12
C GLN A 35 3.18 -12.20 -10.11
N LEU A 36 2.01 -11.60 -10.39
CA LEU A 36 1.10 -12.08 -11.44
C LEU A 36 1.53 -11.65 -12.86
N SER A 37 2.31 -10.59 -12.99
CA SER A 37 2.72 -10.04 -14.29
C SER A 37 3.36 -11.09 -15.23
N PRO A 38 4.28 -11.98 -14.77
CA PRO A 38 4.85 -13.02 -15.63
C PRO A 38 3.85 -14.07 -16.11
N LEU A 39 2.67 -14.16 -15.49
CA LEU A 39 1.59 -15.07 -15.89
C LEU A 39 0.64 -14.46 -16.94
N CYS A 40 0.91 -13.21 -17.33
CA CYS A 40 0.06 -12.44 -18.24
C CYS A 40 0.72 -12.24 -19.59
N HIS A 41 -0.11 -12.15 -20.63
CA HIS A 41 0.22 -11.60 -21.93
C HIS A 41 -0.64 -10.35 -22.21
N GLN A 42 -0.44 -9.64 -23.29
CA GLN A 42 -1.09 -8.35 -23.58
C GLN A 42 -2.64 -8.42 -23.56
N ASP A 43 -3.20 -9.55 -23.93
CA ASP A 43 -4.64 -9.75 -23.99
C ASP A 43 -5.24 -10.35 -22.71
N THR A 44 -4.41 -10.66 -21.71
CA THR A 44 -4.86 -11.21 -20.42
C THR A 44 -5.87 -10.26 -19.78
N ARG A 45 -6.92 -10.84 -19.20
CA ARG A 45 -7.89 -10.12 -18.38
C ARG A 45 -7.81 -10.60 -16.94
N LEU A 46 -7.44 -9.69 -16.05
CA LEU A 46 -7.48 -9.90 -14.61
C LEU A 46 -8.86 -9.49 -14.11
N VAL A 47 -9.64 -10.46 -13.67
CA VAL A 47 -10.99 -10.26 -13.13
C VAL A 47 -10.93 -10.34 -11.62
N ILE A 48 -11.27 -9.25 -10.96
CA ILE A 48 -11.26 -9.12 -9.50
C ILE A 48 -12.69 -8.97 -9.01
N THR A 49 -13.05 -9.75 -8.01
CA THR A 49 -14.29 -9.54 -7.27
C THR A 49 -13.97 -9.20 -5.82
N SER A 50 -14.71 -8.28 -5.24
CA SER A 50 -14.60 -7.90 -3.83
C SER A 50 -15.96 -7.55 -3.24
N HIS A 51 -16.01 -7.45 -1.92
CA HIS A 51 -17.19 -6.96 -1.22
C HIS A 51 -17.02 -5.46 -0.96
N SER A 52 -18.11 -4.69 -1.14
CA SER A 52 -18.09 -3.26 -0.85
C SER A 52 -17.89 -3.01 0.65
N TYR A 53 -16.97 -2.13 1.00
CA TYR A 53 -16.69 -1.72 2.38
C TYR A 53 -17.92 -1.13 3.10
N LEU A 54 -18.90 -0.61 2.35
CA LEU A 54 -20.16 -0.08 2.91
C LEU A 54 -20.96 -1.13 3.70
N TRP A 55 -20.69 -2.42 3.44
CA TRP A 55 -21.38 -3.53 4.09
C TRP A 55 -20.63 -4.05 5.32
N GLU A 56 -19.42 -3.58 5.58
CA GLU A 56 -18.61 -3.96 6.75
C GLU A 56 -19.38 -3.85 8.08
N PRO A 57 -20.08 -2.70 8.40
CA PRO A 57 -20.81 -2.57 9.66
C PRO A 57 -21.94 -3.61 9.78
N LEU A 58 -22.59 -3.94 8.66
CA LEU A 58 -23.66 -4.95 8.65
C LEU A 58 -23.11 -6.35 8.92
N PHE A 59 -21.95 -6.68 8.37
CA PHE A 59 -21.26 -7.93 8.65
C PHE A 59 -20.78 -8.02 10.09
N ALA A 60 -20.24 -6.93 10.65
CA ALA A 60 -19.83 -6.85 12.05
C ALA A 60 -21.04 -7.07 12.99
N LEU A 61 -22.16 -6.44 12.69
CA LEU A 61 -23.41 -6.65 13.44
C LEU A 61 -23.91 -8.10 13.34
N GLY A 62 -23.88 -8.69 12.14
CA GLY A 62 -24.25 -10.10 11.94
C GLY A 62 -23.36 -11.08 12.75
N THR A 63 -22.08 -10.79 12.87
CA THR A 63 -21.15 -11.56 13.69
C THR A 63 -21.43 -11.39 15.18
N LEU A 64 -21.70 -10.15 15.62
CA LEU A 64 -22.06 -9.83 17.00
C LEU A 64 -23.35 -10.54 17.42
N LEU A 65 -24.35 -10.58 16.55
CA LEU A 65 -25.62 -11.26 16.78
C LEU A 65 -25.54 -12.79 16.58
N ARG A 66 -24.34 -13.35 16.31
CA ARG A 66 -24.12 -14.77 16.03
C ARG A 66 -24.93 -15.32 14.86
N LEU A 67 -25.39 -14.46 13.95
CA LEU A 67 -26.06 -14.83 12.70
C LEU A 67 -25.08 -15.28 11.62
N ARG A 68 -23.79 -15.07 11.85
CA ARG A 68 -22.68 -15.42 10.96
C ARG A 68 -21.52 -15.99 11.77
N LEU A 69 -20.81 -16.97 11.18
CA LEU A 69 -19.55 -17.46 11.74
C LEU A 69 -18.50 -16.33 11.71
N SER A 70 -17.67 -16.29 12.74
CA SER A 70 -16.49 -15.41 12.74
C SER A 70 -15.59 -15.79 11.57
N ALA A 71 -15.31 -14.84 10.71
CA ALA A 71 -14.35 -15.01 9.63
C ALA A 71 -12.98 -14.46 10.08
N PRO A 72 -11.86 -14.93 9.51
CA PRO A 72 -10.57 -14.31 9.72
C PRO A 72 -10.64 -12.82 9.34
N PRO A 73 -9.78 -11.96 9.89
CA PRO A 73 -9.73 -10.55 9.54
C PRO A 73 -9.61 -10.40 8.03
N ILE A 74 -10.47 -9.59 7.45
CA ILE A 74 -10.49 -9.30 6.01
C ILE A 74 -10.28 -7.80 5.88
N THR A 75 -9.31 -7.40 5.09
CA THR A 75 -9.14 -6.00 4.73
C THR A 75 -10.25 -5.58 3.77
N TRP A 76 -11.08 -4.63 4.19
CA TRP A 76 -12.14 -4.06 3.37
C TRP A 76 -11.58 -2.96 2.48
N LEU A 77 -11.38 -3.28 1.20
CA LEU A 77 -10.82 -2.36 0.22
C LEU A 77 -11.90 -1.54 -0.45
N ARG A 78 -11.65 -0.24 -0.63
CA ARG A 78 -12.45 0.61 -1.51
C ARG A 78 -12.06 0.33 -2.96
N LEU A 79 -12.98 0.56 -3.88
CA LEU A 79 -12.70 0.36 -5.30
C LEU A 79 -11.53 1.23 -5.79
N SER A 80 -11.44 2.49 -5.29
CA SER A 80 -10.32 3.40 -5.55
C SER A 80 -8.97 2.85 -5.08
N ASP A 81 -8.96 2.12 -3.96
CA ASP A 81 -7.73 1.54 -3.42
C ASP A 81 -7.26 0.37 -4.29
N ILE A 82 -8.23 -0.45 -4.76
CA ILE A 82 -7.94 -1.56 -5.69
C ILE A 82 -7.41 -1.01 -7.02
N GLU A 83 -7.98 0.09 -7.54
CA GLU A 83 -7.50 0.75 -8.76
C GLU A 83 -6.06 1.25 -8.61
N ASN A 84 -5.76 1.91 -7.51
CA ASN A 84 -4.41 2.41 -7.25
C ASN A 84 -3.40 1.25 -7.12
N LEU A 85 -3.77 0.20 -6.40
CA LEU A 85 -2.92 -1.00 -6.27
C LEU A 85 -2.68 -1.69 -7.61
N LEU A 86 -3.71 -1.75 -8.47
CA LEU A 86 -3.58 -2.30 -9.82
C LEU A 86 -2.57 -1.50 -10.64
N LYS A 87 -2.69 -0.17 -10.65
CA LYS A 87 -1.73 0.71 -11.35
C LYS A 87 -0.31 0.49 -10.85
N LEU A 88 -0.12 0.45 -9.52
CA LEU A 88 1.17 0.18 -8.88
C LEU A 88 1.70 -1.23 -9.20
N GLY A 89 0.81 -2.20 -9.41
CA GLY A 89 1.14 -3.56 -9.78
C GLY A 89 1.32 -3.80 -11.28
N GLY A 90 1.25 -2.73 -12.12
CA GLY A 90 1.41 -2.83 -13.57
C GLY A 90 0.15 -3.25 -14.32
N PHE A 91 -1.03 -2.96 -13.77
CA PHE A 91 -2.32 -3.24 -14.40
C PHE A 91 -3.16 -1.99 -14.58
N GLU A 92 -3.85 -1.89 -15.71
CA GLU A 92 -4.80 -0.82 -16.02
C GLU A 92 -6.24 -1.31 -15.82
N PRO A 93 -7.06 -0.65 -14.97
CA PRO A 93 -8.46 -0.98 -14.85
C PRO A 93 -9.21 -0.60 -16.14
N VAL A 94 -9.92 -1.58 -16.74
CA VAL A 94 -10.67 -1.42 -17.99
C VAL A 94 -12.16 -1.26 -17.73
N LYS A 95 -12.69 -1.98 -16.74
CA LYS A 95 -14.12 -1.98 -16.43
C LYS A 95 -14.38 -2.16 -14.95
N GLN A 96 -15.37 -1.43 -14.44
CA GLN A 96 -15.81 -1.51 -13.06
C GLN A 96 -17.33 -1.62 -13.01
N GLU A 97 -17.82 -2.50 -12.17
CA GLU A 97 -19.25 -2.65 -11.91
C GLU A 97 -19.48 -3.03 -10.45
N SER A 98 -20.51 -2.45 -9.86
CA SER A 98 -21.05 -2.90 -8.57
C SER A 98 -22.42 -3.51 -8.81
N ARG A 99 -22.64 -4.69 -8.28
CA ARG A 99 -23.90 -5.42 -8.45
C ARG A 99 -24.32 -6.07 -7.15
N LEU A 100 -25.55 -6.57 -7.14
CA LEU A 100 -26.12 -7.37 -6.07
C LEU A 100 -26.29 -6.57 -4.76
N ILE A 101 -27.43 -5.91 -4.61
CA ILE A 101 -27.81 -5.22 -3.38
C ILE A 101 -28.36 -6.21 -2.36
N SER A 102 -29.13 -7.21 -2.80
CA SER A 102 -29.70 -8.22 -1.92
C SER A 102 -29.11 -9.60 -2.19
N PRO A 103 -28.37 -10.19 -1.23
CA PRO A 103 -27.88 -11.57 -1.34
C PRO A 103 -29.00 -12.61 -1.18
N TYR A 104 -30.15 -12.22 -0.66
CA TYR A 104 -31.28 -13.09 -0.39
C TYR A 104 -32.33 -13.03 -1.49
N ARG A 105 -32.87 -14.19 -1.88
CA ARG A 105 -33.89 -14.29 -2.93
C ARG A 105 -35.28 -13.88 -2.48
N PHE A 106 -35.59 -13.88 -1.18
CA PHE A 106 -36.89 -13.46 -0.58
C PHE A 106 -38.09 -13.72 -1.50
N LEU A 107 -38.43 -14.97 -1.77
CA LEU A 107 -39.57 -15.40 -2.64
C LEU A 107 -39.58 -14.71 -4.04
N GLY A 108 -38.40 -14.38 -4.58
CA GLY A 108 -38.28 -13.74 -5.90
C GLY A 108 -38.17 -12.20 -5.87
N ILE A 109 -38.55 -11.54 -4.78
CA ILE A 109 -38.48 -10.08 -4.67
C ILE A 109 -37.02 -9.59 -4.72
N GLY A 110 -36.09 -10.31 -4.12
CA GLY A 110 -34.67 -9.98 -4.15
C GLY A 110 -34.08 -10.01 -5.57
N SER A 111 -34.53 -10.95 -6.42
CA SER A 111 -34.07 -11.00 -7.82
C SER A 111 -34.65 -9.85 -8.66
N LEU A 112 -35.90 -9.47 -8.41
CA LEU A 112 -36.53 -8.32 -9.06
C LEU A 112 -35.83 -7.00 -8.65
N PHE A 113 -35.55 -6.85 -7.36
CA PHE A 113 -34.80 -5.73 -6.81
C PHE A 113 -33.41 -5.61 -7.44
N ASN A 114 -32.67 -6.71 -7.51
CA ASN A 114 -31.34 -6.74 -8.13
C ASN A 114 -31.40 -6.46 -9.64
N ARG A 115 -32.47 -6.84 -10.33
CA ARG A 115 -32.63 -6.64 -11.78
C ARG A 115 -32.97 -5.19 -12.15
N PHE A 116 -33.82 -4.52 -11.39
CA PHE A 116 -34.35 -3.21 -11.76
C PHE A 116 -33.80 -2.06 -10.89
N ILE A 117 -33.65 -2.28 -9.59
CA ILE A 117 -33.27 -1.22 -8.64
C ILE A 117 -31.74 -1.13 -8.52
N ALA A 118 -31.05 -2.28 -8.51
CA ALA A 118 -29.59 -2.31 -8.43
C ALA A 118 -28.87 -1.69 -9.64
N THR A 119 -29.57 -1.48 -10.75
CA THR A 119 -29.02 -0.86 -11.96
C THR A 119 -29.07 0.67 -11.94
N LEU A 120 -29.81 1.27 -10.99
CA LEU A 120 -29.86 2.73 -10.87
C LEU A 120 -28.50 3.28 -10.41
N PRO A 121 -27.99 4.39 -11.03
CA PRO A 121 -26.62 4.88 -10.82
C PRO A 121 -26.25 5.17 -9.37
N PHE A 122 -27.20 5.69 -8.57
CA PHE A 122 -26.98 5.99 -7.15
C PHE A 122 -26.98 4.74 -6.28
N ILE A 123 -27.83 3.77 -6.62
CA ILE A 123 -28.00 2.52 -5.88
C ILE A 123 -26.90 1.53 -6.24
N GLN A 124 -26.41 1.57 -7.47
CA GLN A 124 -25.29 0.76 -7.92
C GLN A 124 -24.03 0.97 -7.07
N LYS A 125 -23.78 2.21 -6.59
CA LYS A 125 -22.66 2.50 -5.68
C LYS A 125 -22.75 1.77 -4.33
N ALA A 126 -23.96 1.42 -3.90
CA ALA A 126 -24.21 0.63 -2.68
C ALA A 126 -24.23 -0.88 -2.92
N GLY A 127 -23.91 -1.33 -4.13
CA GLY A 127 -23.89 -2.75 -4.48
C GLY A 127 -22.97 -3.54 -3.55
N PHE A 128 -23.46 -4.70 -3.10
CA PHE A 128 -22.73 -5.58 -2.19
C PHE A 128 -21.46 -6.15 -2.82
N ARG A 129 -21.53 -6.54 -4.10
CA ARG A 129 -20.42 -7.16 -4.82
C ARG A 129 -19.88 -6.20 -5.88
N GLN A 130 -18.58 -6.00 -5.84
CA GLN A 130 -17.83 -5.18 -6.78
C GLN A 130 -17.05 -6.08 -7.72
N TYR A 131 -17.05 -5.70 -8.99
CA TYR A 131 -16.33 -6.38 -10.07
C TYR A 131 -15.42 -5.37 -10.74
N LEU A 132 -14.17 -5.76 -10.93
CA LEU A 132 -13.19 -4.96 -11.64
C LEU A 132 -12.48 -5.86 -12.65
N VAL A 133 -12.35 -5.38 -13.87
CA VAL A 133 -11.57 -6.02 -14.92
C VAL A 133 -10.38 -5.13 -15.23
N ALA A 134 -9.19 -5.69 -15.21
CA ALA A 134 -7.96 -5.01 -15.54
C ALA A 134 -7.19 -5.75 -16.64
N ARG A 135 -6.28 -5.05 -17.28
CA ARG A 135 -5.32 -5.62 -18.23
C ARG A 135 -3.90 -5.27 -17.80
N PRO A 136 -2.89 -6.08 -18.15
CA PRO A 136 -1.51 -5.71 -17.91
C PRO A 136 -1.13 -4.48 -18.74
N ILE A 137 -0.34 -3.60 -18.15
CA ILE A 137 0.30 -2.50 -18.85
C ILE A 137 1.69 -3.01 -19.26
N SER A 138 2.06 -2.83 -20.53
CA SER A 138 3.46 -2.99 -20.93
C SER A 138 4.25 -1.85 -20.30
N ILE A 139 4.82 -2.09 -19.12
CA ILE A 139 5.74 -1.15 -18.51
C ILE A 139 6.98 -1.20 -19.40
N THR A 140 7.19 -0.15 -20.19
CA THR A 140 8.49 0.11 -20.78
C THR A 140 9.41 0.33 -19.58
N GLU A 141 10.38 -0.56 -19.36
CA GLU A 141 11.41 -0.38 -18.34
C GLU A 141 12.20 0.88 -18.68
N ASN A 142 11.66 2.03 -18.31
CA ASN A 142 12.46 3.22 -18.16
C ASN A 142 13.24 3.04 -16.86
N THR A 143 14.36 2.35 -16.95
CA THR A 143 15.39 2.30 -15.92
C THR A 143 16.03 3.67 -15.81
N HIS A 144 15.28 4.66 -15.33
CA HIS A 144 15.87 5.90 -14.86
C HIS A 144 16.59 5.58 -13.56
N THR A 145 17.90 5.62 -13.61
CA THR A 145 18.78 5.52 -12.44
C THR A 145 18.72 6.84 -11.67
N LEU A 146 17.56 7.14 -11.07
CA LEU A 146 17.40 8.31 -10.23
C LEU A 146 18.14 8.09 -8.90
N SER A 147 18.76 9.14 -8.39
CA SER A 147 19.28 9.16 -7.02
C SER A 147 18.14 9.39 -6.01
N ALA A 148 18.35 8.98 -4.76
CA ALA A 148 17.32 9.12 -3.73
C ALA A 148 17.88 9.63 -2.40
N SER A 149 17.10 10.50 -1.74
CA SER A 149 17.34 10.97 -0.38
C SER A 149 16.20 10.52 0.54
N VAL A 150 16.51 9.72 1.55
CA VAL A 150 15.56 9.31 2.58
C VAL A 150 15.74 10.19 3.81
N VAL A 151 14.79 11.07 4.06
CA VAL A 151 14.77 11.97 5.22
C VAL A 151 14.05 11.28 6.38
N ILE A 152 14.73 11.22 7.53
CA ILE A 152 14.23 10.57 8.75
C ILE A 152 14.18 11.60 9.88
N PRO A 153 13.01 12.25 10.09
CA PRO A 153 12.86 13.17 11.22
C PRO A 153 12.80 12.36 12.54
N CYS A 154 13.69 12.67 13.48
CA CYS A 154 13.84 11.93 14.73
C CYS A 154 13.65 12.84 15.94
N ARG A 155 12.79 12.44 16.88
CA ARG A 155 12.69 13.05 18.19
C ARG A 155 12.38 11.99 19.25
N ASN A 156 13.31 11.79 20.19
CA ASN A 156 13.23 10.76 21.22
C ASN A 156 13.09 9.35 20.63
N GLU A 157 13.89 9.05 19.60
CA GLU A 157 13.84 7.80 18.82
C GLU A 157 15.17 7.04 18.86
N LYS A 158 15.96 7.20 19.94
CA LYS A 158 17.27 6.55 20.10
C LYS A 158 17.26 5.06 19.75
N GLY A 159 16.22 4.33 20.18
CA GLY A 159 16.12 2.89 19.98
C GLY A 159 15.88 2.45 18.53
N ASN A 160 15.43 3.37 17.68
CA ASN A 160 15.01 3.07 16.30
C ASN A 160 16.03 3.50 15.23
N VAL A 161 16.99 4.38 15.59
CA VAL A 161 17.96 4.95 14.63
C VAL A 161 18.75 3.87 13.88
N GLU A 162 19.35 2.92 14.60
CA GLU A 162 20.14 1.86 13.98
C GLU A 162 19.25 0.91 13.17
N ALA A 163 18.06 0.59 13.66
CA ALA A 163 17.10 -0.27 12.98
C ALA A 163 16.65 0.34 11.64
N ALA A 164 16.44 1.65 11.58
CA ALA A 164 16.11 2.36 10.35
C ALA A 164 17.17 2.15 9.27
N VAL A 165 18.46 2.32 9.60
CA VAL A 165 19.57 2.15 8.65
C VAL A 165 19.73 0.69 8.24
N LYS A 166 19.67 -0.23 9.21
CA LYS A 166 19.89 -1.67 8.97
C LYS A 166 18.79 -2.28 8.10
N ARG A 167 17.53 -1.86 8.30
CA ARG A 167 16.37 -2.40 7.61
C ARG A 167 16.09 -1.72 6.27
N LEU A 168 16.59 -0.50 6.04
CA LEU A 168 16.40 0.19 4.77
C LEU A 168 17.21 -0.50 3.67
N PRO A 169 16.56 -1.09 2.63
CA PRO A 169 17.28 -1.71 1.53
C PRO A 169 18.06 -0.68 0.70
N ILE A 170 19.08 -1.15 -0.04
CA ILE A 170 19.70 -0.36 -1.11
C ILE A 170 18.87 -0.60 -2.37
N PHE A 171 18.16 0.41 -2.87
CA PHE A 171 17.26 0.31 -4.00
C PHE A 171 17.67 1.18 -5.21
N CYS A 172 18.67 2.05 -5.04
CA CYS A 172 19.29 2.80 -6.13
C CYS A 172 20.80 2.94 -5.88
N GLN A 173 21.52 3.33 -6.91
CA GLN A 173 22.98 3.41 -6.85
C GLN A 173 23.47 4.55 -5.94
N ASP A 174 22.81 5.71 -5.97
CA ASP A 174 23.12 6.86 -5.12
C ASP A 174 21.96 7.09 -4.13
N LEU A 175 22.02 6.37 -3.00
CA LEU A 175 21.07 6.45 -1.90
C LEU A 175 21.72 7.18 -0.72
N GLU A 176 21.14 8.29 -0.29
CA GLU A 176 21.54 8.97 0.95
C GLU A 176 20.44 8.90 2.00
N ILE A 177 20.85 8.85 3.26
CA ILE A 177 19.99 8.88 4.44
C ILE A 177 20.27 10.15 5.22
N ILE A 178 19.25 10.94 5.51
CA ILE A 178 19.37 12.22 6.21
C ILE A 178 18.56 12.17 7.49
N PHE A 179 19.23 12.04 8.63
CA PHE A 179 18.60 12.16 9.93
C PHE A 179 18.46 13.63 10.30
N VAL A 180 17.26 14.04 10.70
CA VAL A 180 16.98 15.38 11.21
C VAL A 180 16.51 15.29 12.66
N GLU A 181 17.39 15.66 13.58
CA GLU A 181 17.17 15.55 15.02
C GLU A 181 16.38 16.76 15.55
N GLY A 182 15.27 16.50 16.21
CA GLY A 182 14.25 17.45 16.63
C GLY A 182 14.25 17.80 18.11
N HIS A 183 15.38 18.22 18.70
CA HIS A 183 15.50 18.61 20.12
C HIS A 183 15.09 17.49 21.09
N SER A 184 15.68 16.31 20.93
CA SER A 184 15.45 15.16 21.78
C SER A 184 16.02 15.35 23.18
N GLU A 185 15.35 14.76 24.16
CA GLU A 185 15.79 14.73 25.55
C GLU A 185 16.55 13.42 25.87
N ASP A 186 16.47 12.46 24.98
CA ASP A 186 17.12 11.16 25.08
C ASP A 186 18.41 11.08 24.28
N SER A 187 19.39 10.63 24.30
CA SER A 187 20.62 10.61 23.49
C SER A 187 20.40 10.21 22.00
N THR A 188 19.29 10.62 21.38
CA THR A 188 19.01 10.33 19.94
C THR A 188 20.12 10.90 19.04
N TRP A 189 20.60 12.13 19.32
CA TRP A 189 21.69 12.74 18.56
C TRP A 189 22.98 11.92 18.62
N ASP A 190 23.39 11.49 19.80
CA ASP A 190 24.61 10.70 19.99
C ASP A 190 24.49 9.35 19.28
N GLU A 191 23.29 8.76 19.27
CA GLU A 191 23.01 7.51 18.58
C GLU A 191 23.10 7.68 17.06
N ILE A 192 22.58 8.79 16.49
CA ILE A 192 22.73 9.08 15.06
C ILE A 192 24.22 9.18 14.69
N LEU A 193 25.03 9.90 15.48
CA LEU A 193 26.45 10.02 15.24
C LEU A 193 27.20 8.68 15.39
N ARG A 194 26.78 7.83 16.31
CA ARG A 194 27.30 6.48 16.47
C ARG A 194 27.01 5.63 15.24
N VAL A 195 25.76 5.63 14.77
CA VAL A 195 25.30 4.87 13.61
C VAL A 195 25.99 5.33 12.33
N GLN A 196 26.15 6.65 12.14
CA GLN A 196 26.89 7.21 11.02
C GLN A 196 28.34 6.70 10.94
N LYS A 197 29.01 6.53 12.08
CA LYS A 197 30.38 5.96 12.17
C LYS A 197 30.42 4.45 11.98
N LEU A 198 29.34 3.75 12.35
CA LEU A 198 29.24 2.30 12.25
C LEU A 198 28.99 1.84 10.81
N TYR A 199 28.14 2.55 10.07
CA TYR A 199 27.72 2.21 8.71
C TYR A 199 28.43 3.10 7.68
N VAL A 200 29.74 2.98 7.60
CA VAL A 200 30.61 3.80 6.71
C VAL A 200 30.37 3.54 5.22
N ASP A 201 29.78 2.42 4.89
CA ASP A 201 29.34 2.02 3.55
C ASP A 201 28.02 2.68 3.11
N ARG A 202 27.32 3.35 4.03
CA ARG A 202 26.10 4.09 3.78
C ARG A 202 26.38 5.58 3.80
N LYS A 203 25.78 6.32 2.86
CA LYS A 203 25.85 7.78 2.81
C LYS A 203 24.83 8.36 3.83
N ILE A 204 25.27 8.53 5.07
CA ILE A 204 24.44 9.02 6.17
C ILE A 204 24.87 10.42 6.54
N SER A 205 23.94 11.38 6.62
CA SER A 205 24.12 12.72 7.16
C SER A 205 23.22 12.97 8.35
N ALA A 206 23.62 13.88 9.22
CA ALA A 206 22.92 14.27 10.44
C ALA A 206 22.77 15.77 10.53
N LEU A 207 21.56 16.23 10.77
CA LEU A 207 21.21 17.64 10.93
C LEU A 207 20.47 17.85 12.24
N LYS A 208 20.68 19.01 12.87
CA LYS A 208 19.80 19.48 13.94
C LYS A 208 18.71 20.33 13.33
N GLN A 209 17.48 20.08 13.72
CA GLN A 209 16.32 20.86 13.29
C GLN A 209 16.47 22.32 13.74
N PRO A 210 16.30 23.32 12.84
CA PRO A 210 16.41 24.74 13.22
C PRO A 210 15.19 25.24 14.00
N GLY A 211 14.00 24.75 13.70
CA GLY A 211 12.75 25.15 14.33
C GLY A 211 12.13 24.05 15.18
N THR A 212 10.81 23.88 15.11
CA THR A 212 10.06 22.88 15.89
C THR A 212 9.00 22.19 15.06
N GLY A 213 8.74 20.91 15.40
CA GLY A 213 7.71 20.09 14.79
C GLY A 213 8.17 19.32 13.55
N LYS A 214 7.49 18.22 13.23
CA LYS A 214 7.86 17.28 12.15
C LYS A 214 8.01 17.97 10.78
N GLY A 215 7.10 18.91 10.45
CA GLY A 215 7.14 19.60 9.16
C GLY A 215 8.38 20.48 8.96
N ASP A 216 8.92 21.07 10.02
CA ASP A 216 10.16 21.81 9.98
C ASP A 216 11.37 20.89 9.77
N ALA A 217 11.42 19.77 10.48
CA ALA A 217 12.46 18.76 10.31
C ALA A 217 12.48 18.21 8.88
N VAL A 218 11.31 17.90 8.30
CA VAL A 218 11.20 17.42 6.91
C VAL A 218 11.72 18.48 5.93
N ARG A 219 11.35 19.76 6.09
CA ARG A 219 11.85 20.83 5.22
C ARG A 219 13.36 20.96 5.30
N ALA A 220 13.93 20.98 6.51
CA ALA A 220 15.38 21.04 6.70
C ALA A 220 16.09 19.84 6.04
N GLY A 221 15.51 18.66 6.14
CA GLY A 221 16.01 17.47 5.46
C GLY A 221 15.93 17.57 3.93
N PHE A 222 14.84 18.07 3.38
CA PHE A 222 14.68 18.25 1.93
C PHE A 222 15.61 19.34 1.37
N GLU A 223 15.86 20.43 2.14
CA GLU A 223 16.81 21.46 1.75
C GLU A 223 18.26 20.95 1.70
N ALA A 224 18.60 19.96 2.52
CA ALA A 224 19.92 19.35 2.56
C ALA A 224 20.06 18.14 1.59
N ALA A 225 18.98 17.68 1.02
CA ALA A 225 18.95 16.53 0.13
C ALA A 225 19.53 16.82 -1.25
N ASN A 226 20.23 15.83 -1.83
CA ASN A 226 20.83 15.93 -3.15
C ASN A 226 20.22 14.93 -4.15
N GLY A 227 19.35 14.02 -3.69
CA GLY A 227 18.71 13.01 -4.53
C GLY A 227 17.61 13.58 -5.42
N ASP A 228 17.41 12.96 -6.59
CA ASP A 228 16.32 13.30 -7.51
C ASP A 228 14.94 12.95 -6.92
N VAL A 229 14.89 11.92 -6.07
CA VAL A 229 13.68 11.47 -5.39
C VAL A 229 13.82 11.72 -3.89
N LEU A 230 12.88 12.47 -3.33
CA LEU A 230 12.83 12.77 -1.90
C LEU A 230 11.80 11.88 -1.21
N LEU A 231 12.23 11.17 -0.18
CA LEU A 231 11.40 10.20 0.56
C LEU A 231 11.41 10.56 2.05
N ILE A 232 10.30 10.33 2.73
CA ILE A 232 10.17 10.50 4.18
C ILE A 232 9.97 9.11 4.80
N LEU A 233 10.81 8.78 5.79
CA LEU A 233 10.63 7.60 6.63
C LEU A 233 10.47 8.05 8.08
N ASP A 234 9.34 7.71 8.70
CA ASP A 234 9.10 8.00 10.12
C ASP A 234 10.03 7.17 11.00
N ALA A 235 10.70 7.81 11.95
CA ALA A 235 11.69 7.17 12.81
C ALA A 235 11.09 6.12 13.76
N ASP A 236 9.78 6.15 13.99
CA ASP A 236 9.05 5.12 14.76
C ASP A 236 8.89 3.78 14.00
N LEU A 237 9.28 3.76 12.72
CA LEU A 237 9.23 2.62 11.82
C LEU A 237 7.85 1.95 11.72
N THR A 238 6.77 2.72 11.93
CA THR A 238 5.40 2.25 11.71
C THR A 238 5.13 1.90 10.25
N VAL A 239 5.85 2.54 9.32
CA VAL A 239 6.00 2.07 7.95
C VAL A 239 7.31 1.28 7.87
N PRO A 240 7.28 0.02 7.45
CA PRO A 240 8.50 -0.78 7.33
C PRO A 240 9.50 -0.12 6.36
N PRO A 241 10.77 0.06 6.75
CA PRO A 241 11.80 0.59 5.85
C PRO A 241 11.95 -0.23 4.56
N GLU A 242 11.61 -1.51 4.62
CA GLU A 242 11.60 -2.45 3.50
C GLU A 242 10.58 -2.08 2.40
N ASP A 243 9.57 -1.27 2.72
CA ASP A 243 8.56 -0.82 1.76
C ASP A 243 8.97 0.46 1.01
N ILE A 244 9.99 1.18 1.45
CA ILE A 244 10.47 2.41 0.82
C ILE A 244 10.80 2.24 -0.68
N PRO A 245 11.43 1.13 -1.13
CA PRO A 245 11.65 0.90 -2.56
C PRO A 245 10.40 1.00 -3.43
N LYS A 246 9.23 0.58 -2.94
CA LYS A 246 7.96 0.64 -3.69
C LYS A 246 7.57 2.08 -4.08
N PHE A 247 7.84 3.04 -3.18
CA PHE A 247 7.57 4.46 -3.44
C PHE A 247 8.55 5.03 -4.46
N TYR A 248 9.83 4.64 -4.35
CA TYR A 248 10.86 5.02 -5.31
C TYR A 248 10.52 4.46 -6.70
N ASP A 249 10.20 3.18 -6.81
CA ASP A 249 9.87 2.51 -8.07
C ASP A 249 8.66 3.16 -8.76
N ALA A 250 7.64 3.56 -7.98
CA ALA A 250 6.47 4.24 -8.50
C ALA A 250 6.80 5.60 -9.13
N ILE A 251 7.73 6.38 -8.54
CA ILE A 251 8.22 7.64 -9.10
C ILE A 251 9.13 7.38 -10.29
N ALA A 252 10.12 6.49 -10.14
CA ALA A 252 11.11 6.20 -11.18
C ALA A 252 10.47 5.61 -12.45
N SER A 253 9.37 4.87 -12.32
CA SER A 253 8.57 4.36 -13.45
C SER A 253 7.58 5.39 -14.02
N GLY A 254 7.54 6.61 -13.51
CA GLY A 254 6.66 7.68 -14.01
C GLY A 254 5.19 7.50 -13.67
N GLN A 255 4.85 6.72 -12.64
CA GLN A 255 3.46 6.53 -12.22
C GLN A 255 2.87 7.76 -11.52
N GLY A 256 3.72 8.68 -11.06
CA GLY A 256 3.32 9.93 -10.46
C GLY A 256 4.52 10.73 -9.96
N GLU A 257 4.35 12.04 -9.79
CA GLU A 257 5.37 12.94 -9.22
C GLU A 257 5.29 13.01 -7.69
N PHE A 258 4.16 12.57 -7.12
CA PHE A 258 3.92 12.52 -5.69
C PHE A 258 3.22 11.21 -5.31
N ILE A 259 3.87 10.40 -4.50
CA ILE A 259 3.35 9.09 -4.04
C ILE A 259 3.11 9.17 -2.52
N ASN A 260 1.87 8.93 -2.11
CA ASN A 260 1.49 8.90 -0.70
C ASN A 260 1.05 7.50 -0.27
N GLY A 261 1.67 6.97 0.77
CA GLY A 261 1.31 5.69 1.37
C GLY A 261 -0.01 5.77 2.14
N SER A 262 -0.92 4.83 1.91
CA SER A 262 -2.15 4.71 2.69
C SER A 262 -2.03 3.57 3.69
N ARG A 263 -2.16 3.89 4.98
CA ARG A 263 -2.19 2.89 6.06
C ARG A 263 -3.49 2.06 6.09
N MET A 264 -4.52 2.49 5.34
CA MET A 264 -5.84 1.86 5.34
C MET A 264 -5.92 0.56 4.54
N ILE A 265 -4.89 0.25 3.75
CA ILE A 265 -4.89 -0.86 2.77
C ILE A 265 -4.25 -2.12 3.35
N TYR A 266 -3.39 -1.98 4.37
CA TYR A 266 -2.67 -3.09 4.99
C TYR A 266 -3.26 -3.44 6.36
N ASP A 267 -3.13 -4.70 6.76
CA ASP A 267 -3.45 -5.14 8.12
C ASP A 267 -2.61 -4.33 9.12
N MET A 268 -3.31 -3.68 10.05
CA MET A 268 -2.67 -2.91 11.11
C MET A 268 -2.83 -3.64 12.43
N ASP A 269 -1.80 -3.61 13.24
CA ASP A 269 -1.88 -4.10 14.62
C ASP A 269 -2.97 -3.36 15.40
N GLU A 270 -3.64 -4.08 16.31
CA GLU A 270 -4.67 -3.50 17.17
C GLU A 270 -4.10 -2.30 17.95
N GLY A 271 -4.64 -1.11 17.68
CA GLY A 271 -4.21 0.14 18.29
C GLY A 271 -3.36 1.08 17.42
N ALA A 272 -2.89 0.66 16.25
CA ALA A 272 -2.07 1.48 15.34
C ALA A 272 -2.79 2.75 14.84
N MET A 273 -4.12 2.82 14.94
CA MET A 273 -4.89 4.00 14.56
C MET A 273 -6.09 4.25 15.49
N ARG A 274 -6.27 5.50 15.91
CA ARG A 274 -7.45 5.89 16.69
C ARG A 274 -8.72 5.77 15.83
N PHE A 275 -9.84 5.37 16.44
CA PHE A 275 -11.14 5.17 15.78
C PHE A 275 -11.56 6.35 14.89
N LEU A 276 -11.34 7.60 15.35
CA LEU A 276 -11.67 8.81 14.59
C LEU A 276 -10.85 9.03 13.31
N ASN A 277 -9.72 8.36 13.15
CA ASN A 277 -8.90 8.46 11.94
C ASN A 277 -9.29 7.40 10.89
N ARG A 278 -10.27 6.53 11.20
CA ARG A 278 -10.82 5.53 10.27
C ARG A 278 -12.06 6.01 9.51
N ILE A 279 -12.65 7.14 9.93
CA ILE A 279 -13.82 7.77 9.32
C ILE A 279 -13.36 8.83 8.32
#